data_780c3780cf3527f70ca9f6fbe98b11a4
#
_entry.id   780c3780cf3527f70ca9f6fbe98b11a4
#
_cell.length_a   1.000
_cell.length_b   1.000
_cell.length_c   1.000
_cell.angle_alpha   90.00
_cell.angle_beta   90.00
_cell.angle_gamma   90.00
#
_symmetry.space_group_name_H-M   'P 1'
#
loop_
_entity.id
_entity.type
_entity.pdbx_description
1 polymer ?
#
loop_
_entity_poly.entity_id
_entity_poly.type
_entity_poly.pdbx_seq_one_letter_code
_entity_poly.pdbx_strand_id
1 'polypeptide(L)'
;DIMKNINEQLKVIKQGTAEIIQEAELIEKLKTKKKLIVKVGLDPTMPDMHLGHTVVINKLRQFQELGHKVVFLIGDYTACIGDPSGRDITRPAVDPKTIKQNAKKFQKEIFKILDKEKTQISFNSEWLDKLKGLDLIELASHYTVARMLERDDFDKRFKVEKKPISI
;
A
#
# COMPACT_ATOMS: atom_id res chain seq x y z
N ASP A 1 -1.22 4.24 28.32
CA ASP A 1 -1.98 3.98 27.07
C ASP A 1 -2.86 2.75 27.27
N ILE A 2 -4.11 2.99 27.65
CA ILE A 2 -5.11 1.91 27.77
C ILE A 2 -5.56 1.61 26.32
N MET A 3 -5.09 0.50 25.79
CA MET A 3 -5.62 0.01 24.52
C MET A 3 -7.12 -0.24 24.68
N LYS A 4 -7.91 0.30 23.74
CA LYS A 4 -9.36 0.09 23.72
C LYS A 4 -9.69 -1.39 23.66
N ASN A 5 -10.81 -1.79 24.22
CA ASN A 5 -11.35 -3.14 24.11
C ASN A 5 -11.43 -3.55 22.61
N ILE A 6 -11.21 -4.83 22.33
CA ILE A 6 -11.22 -5.38 20.96
C ILE A 6 -12.49 -5.01 20.19
N ASN A 7 -13.64 -5.06 20.84
CA ASN A 7 -14.92 -4.69 20.21
C ASN A 7 -14.97 -3.19 19.83
N GLU A 8 -14.41 -2.31 20.65
CA GLU A 8 -14.29 -0.89 20.33
C GLU A 8 -13.32 -0.65 19.19
N GLN A 9 -12.19 -1.38 19.16
CA GLN A 9 -11.24 -1.29 18.08
C GLN A 9 -11.90 -1.73 16.75
N LEU A 10 -12.58 -2.88 16.74
CA LEU A 10 -13.29 -3.39 15.56
C LEU A 10 -14.35 -2.41 15.07
N LYS A 11 -15.11 -1.78 15.97
CA LYS A 11 -16.10 -0.76 15.61
C LYS A 11 -15.46 0.40 14.85
N VAL A 12 -14.33 0.91 15.31
CA VAL A 12 -13.58 2.00 14.65
C VAL A 12 -12.99 1.53 13.32
N ILE A 13 -12.40 0.31 13.28
CA ILE A 13 -11.80 -0.23 12.07
C ILE A 13 -12.86 -0.43 10.97
N LYS A 14 -14.04 -0.94 11.32
CA LYS A 14 -15.13 -1.16 10.37
C LYS A 14 -15.77 0.13 9.85
N GLN A 15 -15.70 1.20 10.61
CA GLN A 15 -16.30 2.47 10.20
C GLN A 15 -15.65 3.02 8.93
N GLY A 16 -16.41 3.17 7.84
CA GLY A 16 -15.92 3.65 6.56
C GLY A 16 -15.02 2.65 5.80
N THR A 17 -15.11 1.36 6.15
CA THR A 17 -14.44 0.27 5.44
C THR A 17 -15.48 -0.47 4.62
N ALA A 18 -15.23 -0.64 3.32
CA ALA A 18 -16.12 -1.37 2.43
C ALA A 18 -16.09 -2.88 2.70
N GLU A 19 -14.87 -3.42 2.91
CA GLU A 19 -14.65 -4.85 3.14
C GLU A 19 -13.42 -5.06 4.03
N ILE A 20 -13.45 -6.11 4.84
CA ILE A 20 -12.29 -6.64 5.58
C ILE A 20 -12.08 -8.07 5.13
N ILE A 21 -11.02 -8.30 4.35
CA ILE A 21 -10.66 -9.65 3.92
C ILE A 21 -10.08 -10.39 5.11
N GLN A 22 -10.70 -11.55 5.44
CA GLN A 22 -10.35 -12.39 6.57
C GLN A 22 -10.48 -11.67 7.93
N GLU A 23 -11.66 -11.13 8.21
CA GLU A 23 -11.95 -10.46 9.49
C GLU A 23 -11.59 -11.32 10.71
N ALA A 24 -11.78 -12.64 10.64
CA ALA A 24 -11.43 -13.56 11.72
C ALA A 24 -9.93 -13.51 12.07
N GLU A 25 -9.05 -13.40 11.07
CA GLU A 25 -7.61 -13.24 11.31
C GLU A 25 -7.28 -11.90 11.95
N LEU A 26 -7.96 -10.83 11.56
CA LEU A 26 -7.80 -9.52 12.21
C LEU A 26 -8.16 -9.60 13.68
N ILE A 27 -9.28 -10.25 14.02
CA ILE A 27 -9.72 -10.45 15.41
C ILE A 27 -8.67 -11.22 16.21
N GLU A 28 -8.13 -12.32 15.66
CA GLU A 28 -7.08 -13.10 16.32
C GLU A 28 -5.78 -12.28 16.49
N LYS A 29 -5.40 -11.48 15.52
CA LYS A 29 -4.26 -10.56 15.64
C LYS A 29 -4.47 -9.51 16.73
N LEU A 30 -5.68 -8.97 16.87
CA LEU A 30 -6.02 -8.02 17.93
C LEU A 30 -6.03 -8.65 19.33
N LYS A 31 -6.41 -9.94 19.43
CA LYS A 31 -6.37 -10.70 20.69
C LYS A 31 -4.95 -11.03 21.14
N THR A 32 -4.10 -11.41 20.20
CA THR A 32 -2.77 -11.96 20.49
C THR A 32 -1.68 -10.89 20.54
N LYS A 33 -1.84 -9.77 19.84
CA LYS A 33 -0.83 -8.72 19.74
C LYS A 33 -1.30 -7.41 20.36
N LYS A 34 -0.54 -6.91 21.33
CA LYS A 34 -0.79 -5.59 21.93
C LYS A 34 -0.73 -4.43 20.93
N LYS A 35 0.14 -4.50 19.93
CA LYS A 35 0.26 -3.50 18.86
C LYS A 35 0.38 -4.17 17.51
N LEU A 36 -0.46 -3.76 16.57
CA LEU A 36 -0.33 -4.12 15.16
C LEU A 36 0.59 -3.13 14.45
N ILE A 37 1.20 -3.60 13.36
CA ILE A 37 1.86 -2.78 12.35
C ILE A 37 0.90 -2.71 11.17
N VAL A 38 0.39 -1.51 10.89
CA VAL A 38 -0.55 -1.26 9.81
C VAL A 38 0.18 -0.55 8.68
N LYS A 39 0.18 -1.14 7.49
CA LYS A 39 0.96 -0.67 6.34
C LYS A 39 0.03 -0.21 5.21
N VAL A 40 0.38 0.91 4.61
CA VAL A 40 -0.13 1.32 3.29
C VAL A 40 1.05 1.67 2.38
N GLY A 41 0.91 1.36 1.10
CA GLY A 41 1.85 1.79 0.07
C GLY A 41 1.18 2.73 -0.92
N LEU A 42 1.87 3.83 -1.25
CA LEU A 42 1.45 4.77 -2.29
C LEU A 42 2.65 5.15 -3.16
N ASP A 43 2.41 5.17 -4.47
CA ASP A 43 3.39 5.60 -5.46
C ASP A 43 3.32 7.13 -5.67
N PRO A 44 4.42 7.88 -5.50
CA PRO A 44 4.44 9.33 -5.61
C PRO A 44 4.50 9.77 -7.09
N THR A 45 3.57 9.30 -7.90
CA THR A 45 3.49 9.59 -9.35
C THR A 45 2.99 10.99 -9.66
N MET A 46 2.42 11.69 -8.67
CA MET A 46 1.95 13.07 -8.76
C MET A 46 2.60 13.92 -7.67
N PRO A 47 2.77 15.23 -7.89
CA PRO A 47 3.45 16.10 -6.92
C PRO A 47 2.67 16.31 -5.63
N ASP A 48 1.35 16.27 -5.68
CA ASP A 48 0.48 16.62 -4.56
C ASP A 48 -0.55 15.53 -4.27
N MET A 49 -0.93 15.41 -3.01
CA MET A 49 -2.01 14.53 -2.59
C MET A 49 -3.37 15.21 -2.85
N HIS A 50 -4.35 14.43 -3.25
CA HIS A 50 -5.74 14.88 -3.37
C HIS A 50 -6.63 14.26 -2.27
N LEU A 51 -7.86 14.73 -2.16
CA LEU A 51 -8.81 14.27 -1.12
C LEU A 51 -9.01 12.75 -1.09
N GLY A 52 -8.90 12.06 -2.22
CA GLY A 52 -8.95 10.60 -2.25
C GLY A 52 -7.88 9.92 -1.41
N HIS A 53 -6.68 10.47 -1.35
CA HIS A 53 -5.61 9.95 -0.49
C HIS A 53 -5.93 10.15 1.00
N THR A 54 -6.61 11.25 1.36
CA THR A 54 -6.92 11.53 2.77
C THR A 54 -7.86 10.50 3.38
N VAL A 55 -8.68 9.81 2.59
CA VAL A 55 -9.55 8.72 3.08
C VAL A 55 -8.72 7.61 3.70
N VAL A 56 -7.70 7.14 2.99
CA VAL A 56 -6.80 6.09 3.47
C VAL A 56 -5.93 6.59 4.62
N ILE A 57 -5.40 7.81 4.51
CA ILE A 57 -4.54 8.40 5.55
C ILE A 57 -5.32 8.60 6.87
N ASN A 58 -6.58 9.04 6.81
CA ASN A 58 -7.43 9.13 7.99
C ASN A 58 -7.72 7.75 8.60
N LYS A 59 -7.86 6.70 7.78
CA LYS A 59 -7.95 5.32 8.31
C LYS A 59 -6.70 4.94 9.09
N LEU A 60 -5.51 5.26 8.58
CA LEU A 60 -4.26 5.05 9.30
C LEU A 60 -4.20 5.85 10.61
N ARG A 61 -4.69 7.10 10.61
CA ARG A 61 -4.80 7.91 11.80
C ARG A 61 -5.67 7.24 12.87
N GLN A 62 -6.80 6.66 12.48
CA GLN A 62 -7.64 5.87 13.38
C GLN A 62 -6.87 4.72 14.03
N PHE A 63 -6.05 3.99 13.28
CA PHE A 63 -5.20 2.95 13.83
C PHE A 63 -4.15 3.50 14.81
N GLN A 64 -3.59 4.67 14.56
CA GLN A 64 -2.69 5.34 15.52
C GLN A 64 -3.39 5.72 16.82
N GLU A 65 -4.64 6.19 16.74
CA GLU A 65 -5.48 6.54 17.90
C GLU A 65 -5.88 5.31 18.71
N LEU A 66 -5.95 4.14 18.07
CA LEU A 66 -6.13 2.84 18.74
C LEU A 66 -4.82 2.31 19.35
N GLY A 67 -3.69 2.99 19.19
CA GLY A 67 -2.39 2.60 19.77
C GLY A 67 -1.51 1.75 18.86
N HIS A 68 -1.88 1.52 17.61
CA HIS A 68 -1.10 0.76 16.63
C HIS A 68 0.00 1.60 15.98
N LYS A 69 1.01 0.92 15.42
CA LYS A 69 2.05 1.56 14.60
C LYS A 69 1.62 1.60 13.13
N VAL A 70 1.96 2.69 12.46
CA VAL A 70 1.74 2.84 11.02
C VAL A 70 3.07 2.79 10.28
N VAL A 71 3.12 2.02 9.21
CA VAL A 71 4.19 2.06 8.21
C VAL A 71 3.61 2.66 6.93
N PHE A 72 4.09 3.84 6.57
CA PHE A 72 3.76 4.48 5.31
C PHE A 72 4.87 4.18 4.30
N LEU A 73 4.58 3.30 3.36
CA LEU A 73 5.51 2.88 2.32
C LEU A 73 5.38 3.79 1.10
N ILE A 74 6.45 4.42 0.73
CA ILE A 74 6.56 5.20 -0.50
C ILE A 74 7.12 4.29 -1.59
N GLY A 75 6.34 4.09 -2.65
CA GLY A 75 6.70 3.28 -3.80
C GLY A 75 7.57 4.06 -4.79
N ASP A 76 8.76 4.45 -4.38
CA ASP A 76 9.68 5.22 -5.22
C ASP A 76 10.29 4.37 -6.36
N TYR A 77 10.53 3.08 -6.12
CA TYR A 77 10.98 2.15 -7.15
C TYR A 77 9.85 1.79 -8.11
N THR A 78 8.70 1.39 -7.59
CA THR A 78 7.55 0.97 -8.39
C THR A 78 6.97 2.11 -9.24
N ALA A 79 7.02 3.34 -8.74
CA ALA A 79 6.62 4.52 -9.49
C ALA A 79 7.47 4.74 -10.76
N CYS A 80 8.73 4.32 -10.76
CA CYS A 80 9.60 4.39 -11.95
C CYS A 80 9.21 3.36 -13.03
N ILE A 81 8.57 2.25 -12.65
CA ILE A 81 8.16 1.20 -13.59
C ILE A 81 6.86 1.58 -14.30
N GLY A 82 5.94 2.28 -13.61
CA GLY A 82 4.63 2.61 -14.10
C GLY A 82 3.64 1.46 -13.94
N ASP A 83 3.00 1.39 -12.77
CA ASP A 83 1.98 0.36 -12.48
C ASP A 83 0.71 0.58 -13.32
N PRO A 84 0.32 -0.36 -14.20
CA PRO A 84 -0.91 -0.28 -14.98
C PRO A 84 -2.16 -0.73 -14.20
N SER A 85 -2.05 -1.13 -12.93
CA SER A 85 -3.15 -1.68 -12.14
C SER A 85 -4.36 -0.74 -12.09
N GLY A 86 -5.52 -1.26 -12.45
CA GLY A 86 -6.80 -0.56 -12.37
C GLY A 86 -7.01 0.56 -13.39
N ARG A 87 -6.21 0.65 -14.46
CA ARG A 87 -6.38 1.63 -15.54
C ARG A 87 -6.17 1.01 -16.93
N ASP A 88 -6.88 1.53 -17.91
CA ASP A 88 -6.78 1.08 -19.31
C ASP A 88 -5.47 1.48 -20.01
N ILE A 89 -4.68 2.34 -19.39
CA ILE A 89 -3.46 2.91 -20.00
C ILE A 89 -2.30 2.73 -19.01
N THR A 90 -1.18 2.19 -19.49
CA THR A 90 0.09 2.19 -18.76
C THR A 90 0.47 3.62 -18.39
N ARG A 91 0.68 3.87 -17.09
CA ARG A 91 1.23 5.16 -16.67
C ARG A 91 2.62 5.31 -17.29
N PRO A 92 2.93 6.46 -17.91
CA PRO A 92 4.29 6.71 -18.34
C PRO A 92 5.22 6.63 -17.11
N ALA A 93 6.37 5.98 -17.29
CA ALA A 93 7.41 5.95 -16.29
C ALA A 93 7.78 7.40 -15.91
N VAL A 94 7.83 7.68 -14.62
CA VAL A 94 8.20 8.99 -14.10
C VAL A 94 9.70 8.98 -13.79
N ASP A 95 10.38 10.06 -14.16
CA ASP A 95 11.80 10.24 -13.88
C ASP A 95 12.13 10.09 -12.38
N PRO A 96 13.18 9.31 -12.01
CA PRO A 96 13.55 9.07 -10.62
C PRO A 96 13.79 10.34 -9.79
N LYS A 97 14.29 11.41 -10.40
CA LYS A 97 14.51 12.69 -9.73
C LYS A 97 13.17 13.34 -9.33
N THR A 98 12.19 13.29 -10.23
CA THR A 98 10.83 13.75 -9.97
C THR A 98 10.16 12.94 -8.88
N ILE A 99 10.31 11.61 -8.91
CA ILE A 99 9.79 10.72 -7.86
C ILE A 99 10.34 11.09 -6.48
N LYS A 100 11.66 11.32 -6.37
CA LYS A 100 12.29 11.75 -5.10
C LYS A 100 11.76 13.09 -4.60
N GLN A 101 11.47 14.03 -5.49
CA GLN A 101 10.88 15.33 -5.14
C GLN A 101 9.45 15.15 -4.63
N ASN A 102 8.64 14.37 -5.34
CA ASN A 102 7.26 14.08 -4.96
C ASN A 102 7.20 13.34 -3.62
N ALA A 103 8.07 12.36 -3.41
CA ALA A 103 8.17 11.61 -2.15
C ALA A 103 8.41 12.54 -0.94
N LYS A 104 9.28 13.54 -1.08
CA LYS A 104 9.51 14.54 -0.02
C LYS A 104 8.26 15.40 0.26
N LYS A 105 7.49 15.72 -0.76
CA LYS A 105 6.22 16.43 -0.59
C LYS A 105 5.19 15.53 0.12
N PHE A 106 5.04 14.30 -0.33
CA PHE A 106 4.16 13.31 0.31
C PHE A 106 4.45 13.17 1.80
N GLN A 107 5.72 13.04 2.18
CA GLN A 107 6.10 12.98 3.60
C GLN A 107 5.62 14.20 4.41
N LYS A 108 5.72 15.40 3.84
CA LYS A 108 5.26 16.62 4.52
C LYS A 108 3.75 16.64 4.66
N GLU A 109 3.03 16.15 3.66
CA GLU A 109 1.57 16.19 3.63
C GLU A 109 0.93 15.14 4.54
N ILE A 110 1.44 13.92 4.57
CA ILE A 110 0.91 12.89 5.45
C ILE A 110 1.05 13.26 6.92
N PHE A 111 2.12 13.97 7.30
CA PHE A 111 2.32 14.43 8.68
C PHE A 111 1.43 15.61 9.10
N LYS A 112 0.61 16.15 8.20
CA LYS A 112 -0.50 17.03 8.58
C LYS A 112 -1.65 16.26 9.24
N ILE A 113 -1.74 14.94 8.99
CA ILE A 113 -2.81 14.06 9.46
C ILE A 113 -2.26 13.02 10.45
N LEU A 114 -1.14 12.37 10.09
CA LEU A 114 -0.54 11.30 10.90
C LEU A 114 0.38 11.86 11.99
N ASP A 115 0.38 11.17 13.11
CA ASP A 115 1.34 11.38 14.18
C ASP A 115 2.72 10.89 13.73
N LYS A 116 3.70 11.79 13.73
CA LYS A 116 5.05 11.52 13.25
C LYS A 116 5.77 10.47 14.11
N GLU A 117 5.55 10.47 15.41
CA GLU A 117 6.22 9.53 16.33
C GLU A 117 5.66 8.10 16.22
N LYS A 118 4.43 7.97 15.71
CA LYS A 118 3.75 6.68 15.50
C LYS A 118 3.81 6.20 14.06
N THR A 119 4.50 6.94 13.18
CA THR A 119 4.60 6.63 11.75
C THR A 119 6.04 6.33 11.37
N GLN A 120 6.27 5.16 10.80
CA GLN A 120 7.51 4.84 10.11
C GLN A 120 7.33 5.11 8.62
N ILE A 121 8.21 5.90 8.03
CA ILE A 121 8.33 6.03 6.57
C ILE A 121 9.31 4.98 6.09
N SER A 122 8.97 4.28 5.02
CA SER A 122 9.83 3.31 4.33
C SER A 122 9.74 3.53 2.83
N PHE A 123 10.81 3.20 2.12
CA PHE A 123 10.88 3.29 0.66
C PHE A 123 11.09 1.90 0.09
N ASN A 124 10.38 1.54 -0.97
CA ASN A 124 10.55 0.20 -1.54
C ASN A 124 11.89 0.03 -2.29
N SER A 125 12.54 1.11 -2.71
CA SER A 125 13.92 1.08 -3.20
C SER A 125 14.93 0.53 -2.19
N GLU A 126 14.68 0.64 -0.87
CA GLU A 126 15.58 0.16 0.19
C GLU A 126 15.94 -1.34 0.04
N TRP A 127 15.01 -2.12 -0.53
CA TRP A 127 15.24 -3.55 -0.79
C TRP A 127 15.19 -3.92 -2.27
N LEU A 128 14.38 -3.25 -3.10
CA LEU A 128 14.25 -3.59 -4.52
C LEU A 128 15.51 -3.24 -5.31
N ASP A 129 16.19 -2.14 -4.99
CA ASP A 129 17.46 -1.76 -5.63
C ASP A 129 18.60 -2.78 -5.39
N LYS A 130 18.46 -3.65 -4.39
CA LYS A 130 19.45 -4.66 -4.05
C LYS A 130 19.24 -5.97 -4.82
N LEU A 131 18.08 -6.16 -5.42
CA LEU A 131 17.76 -7.37 -6.18
C LEU A 131 18.55 -7.39 -7.48
N LYS A 132 19.18 -8.53 -7.74
CA LYS A 132 19.86 -8.82 -9.00
C LYS A 132 18.91 -9.58 -9.94
N GLY A 133 19.29 -9.73 -11.19
CA GLY A 133 18.46 -10.43 -12.18
C GLY A 133 18.05 -11.83 -11.75
N LEU A 134 18.95 -12.58 -11.09
CA LEU A 134 18.63 -13.92 -10.59
C LEU A 134 17.59 -13.87 -9.45
N ASP A 135 17.71 -12.92 -8.54
CA ASP A 135 16.76 -12.74 -7.42
C ASP A 135 15.36 -12.40 -7.93
N LEU A 136 15.27 -11.63 -9.02
CA LEU A 136 13.99 -11.31 -9.67
C LEU A 136 13.35 -12.53 -10.32
N ILE A 137 14.15 -13.40 -10.97
CA ILE A 137 13.67 -14.66 -11.55
C ILE A 137 13.18 -15.59 -10.44
N GLU A 138 13.93 -15.71 -9.35
CA GLU A 138 13.54 -16.51 -8.20
C GLU A 138 12.24 -15.98 -7.60
N LEU A 139 12.12 -14.67 -7.38
CA LEU A 139 10.90 -14.04 -6.88
C LEU A 139 9.71 -14.32 -7.80
N ALA A 140 9.89 -14.19 -9.11
CA ALA A 140 8.85 -14.46 -10.10
C ALA A 140 8.40 -15.93 -10.10
N SER A 141 9.31 -16.88 -9.81
CA SER A 141 8.99 -18.31 -9.76
C SER A 141 8.02 -18.71 -8.64
N HIS A 142 7.91 -17.89 -7.59
CA HIS A 142 6.97 -18.12 -6.49
C HIS A 142 5.51 -17.77 -6.85
N TYR A 143 5.27 -17.12 -8.00
CA TYR A 143 3.94 -16.71 -8.41
C TYR A 143 3.62 -17.24 -9.81
N THR A 144 2.60 -18.06 -9.92
CA THR A 144 2.24 -18.66 -11.19
C THR A 144 1.42 -17.72 -12.07
N VAL A 145 1.53 -17.89 -13.42
CA VAL A 145 0.70 -17.16 -14.39
C VAL A 145 -0.79 -17.39 -14.11
N ALA A 146 -1.19 -18.62 -13.75
CA ALA A 146 -2.57 -18.93 -13.39
C ALA A 146 -3.07 -18.05 -12.24
N ARG A 147 -2.28 -17.94 -11.17
CA ARG A 147 -2.61 -17.07 -10.02
C ARG A 147 -2.67 -15.58 -10.40
N MET A 148 -1.78 -15.14 -11.27
CA MET A 148 -1.82 -13.76 -11.76
C MET A 148 -3.11 -13.47 -12.52
N LEU A 149 -3.57 -14.42 -13.34
CA LEU A 149 -4.79 -14.28 -14.13
C LEU A 149 -6.10 -14.41 -13.31
N GLU A 150 -6.04 -14.81 -12.03
CA GLU A 150 -7.20 -14.79 -11.12
C GLU A 150 -7.59 -13.37 -10.68
N ARG A 151 -6.70 -12.40 -10.80
CA ARG A 151 -7.02 -11.01 -10.46
C ARG A 151 -7.96 -10.42 -11.52
N ASP A 152 -8.99 -9.73 -11.08
CA ASP A 152 -10.05 -9.18 -11.93
C ASP A 152 -9.53 -8.32 -13.09
N ASP A 153 -8.51 -7.50 -12.84
CA ASP A 153 -7.91 -6.64 -13.84
C ASP A 153 -7.15 -7.43 -14.93
N PHE A 154 -6.42 -8.48 -14.54
CA PHE A 154 -5.73 -9.36 -15.49
C PHE A 154 -6.69 -10.29 -16.20
N ASP A 155 -7.68 -10.85 -15.49
CA ASP A 155 -8.70 -11.72 -16.09
C ASP A 155 -9.48 -10.99 -17.18
N LYS A 156 -9.93 -9.77 -16.91
CA LYS A 156 -10.61 -8.90 -17.86
C LYS A 156 -9.75 -8.60 -19.09
N ARG A 157 -8.49 -8.21 -18.87
CA ARG A 157 -7.54 -7.92 -19.98
C ARG A 157 -7.24 -9.14 -20.83
N PHE A 158 -7.08 -10.31 -20.19
CA PHE A 158 -6.78 -11.55 -20.89
C PHE A 158 -7.98 -12.12 -21.66
N LYS A 159 -9.13 -12.26 -20.98
CA LYS A 159 -10.30 -12.94 -21.56
C LYS A 159 -11.17 -12.03 -22.40
N VAL A 160 -11.42 -10.80 -21.96
CA VAL A 160 -12.39 -9.89 -22.57
C VAL A 160 -11.73 -8.92 -23.53
N GLU A 161 -10.74 -8.17 -23.07
CA GLU A 161 -10.12 -7.09 -23.83
C GLU A 161 -9.03 -7.58 -24.80
N LYS A 162 -8.50 -8.78 -24.58
CA LYS A 162 -7.40 -9.38 -25.34
C LYS A 162 -6.19 -8.45 -25.50
N LYS A 163 -5.93 -7.66 -24.43
CA LYS A 163 -4.80 -6.73 -24.37
C LYS A 163 -3.53 -7.44 -23.89
N PRO A 164 -2.35 -7.00 -24.34
CA PRO A 164 -1.09 -7.55 -23.85
C PRO A 164 -0.95 -7.39 -22.34
N ILE A 165 -0.41 -8.42 -21.69
CA ILE A 165 -0.04 -8.42 -20.28
C ILE A 165 1.48 -8.61 -20.26
N SER A 166 2.19 -7.59 -19.78
CA SER A 166 3.63 -7.66 -19.56
C SER A 166 3.96 -8.38 -18.27
N ILE A 167 5.05 -9.12 -18.27
CA ILE A 167 5.65 -9.77 -17.10
C ILE A 167 6.68 -8.82 -16.51
#